data_efd5cda17be6d9cc30d984736c414b42
#
_entry.id   efd5cda17be6d9cc30d984736c414b42
#
_cell.length_a   1.000
_cell.length_b   1.000
_cell.length_c   1.000
_cell.angle_alpha   90.00
_cell.angle_beta   90.00
_cell.angle_gamma   90.00
#
_symmetry.space_group_name_H-M   'P 1'
#
loop_
_entity.id
_entity.type
_entity.pdbx_description
1 polymer ?
#
loop_
_entity_poly.entity_id
_entity_poly.type
_entity_poly.pdbx_seq_one_letter_code
_entity_poly.pdbx_strand_id
1 'polypeptide(L)'
;MARGVIKAPFFEICPKSYLYGDEVLELALAAEKASEKYGVEIIFTCPVVDIRRVVDATKHIHVFAPHMDPIPVGRGTADTLAEALVAAGAEGTQLNHVEKPLDFDTLAATIARAKEVGLMTMVCADSMAEASKITTLKPTVVVAEPSELIGTGVSVGPEYVAAAFQCVKSVDQDVLVLTAAGISNGEDVYNTIIAGADATGSSSGVAKAADRAAMVDEMIAAVRKAWNERHK
;
A
#
# COMPACT_ATOMS: atom_id res chain seq x y z
N MET A 1 -13.59 -10.68 -10.72
CA MET A 1 -12.89 -10.15 -11.90
C MET A 1 -11.79 -9.26 -11.39
N ALA A 2 -10.58 -9.33 -11.91
CA ALA A 2 -9.50 -8.41 -11.53
C ALA A 2 -9.94 -6.95 -11.80
N ARG A 3 -9.76 -6.06 -10.82
CA ARG A 3 -10.20 -4.64 -10.91
C ARG A 3 -9.30 -3.77 -11.79
N GLY A 4 -8.33 -4.35 -12.47
CA GLY A 4 -7.38 -3.63 -13.32
C GLY A 4 -6.13 -3.19 -12.57
N VAL A 5 -5.25 -2.47 -13.25
CA VAL A 5 -4.01 -1.92 -12.67
C VAL A 5 -4.36 -0.66 -11.89
N ILE A 6 -3.85 -0.55 -10.67
CA ILE A 6 -4.05 0.64 -9.82
C ILE A 6 -3.50 1.90 -10.48
N LYS A 7 -4.15 3.03 -10.25
CA LYS A 7 -3.79 4.34 -10.81
C LYS A 7 -3.72 5.41 -9.72
N ALA A 8 -2.89 6.42 -9.94
CA ALA A 8 -2.89 7.60 -9.10
C ALA A 8 -4.15 8.48 -9.32
N PRO A 9 -4.69 9.13 -8.27
CA PRO A 9 -4.24 9.02 -6.89
C PRO A 9 -4.82 7.79 -6.21
N PHE A 10 -4.06 7.20 -5.31
CA PHE A 10 -4.58 6.13 -4.46
C PHE A 10 -4.14 6.31 -3.00
N PHE A 11 -4.73 5.52 -2.11
CA PHE A 11 -4.40 5.53 -0.69
C PHE A 11 -4.20 4.11 -0.18
N GLU A 12 -3.21 3.89 0.70
CA GLU A 12 -3.00 2.58 1.32
C GLU A 12 -3.51 2.57 2.76
N ILE A 13 -4.28 1.56 3.12
CA ILE A 13 -4.72 1.29 4.49
C ILE A 13 -4.17 -0.07 4.92
N CYS A 14 -3.30 -0.06 5.95
CA CYS A 14 -2.74 -1.28 6.51
C CYS A 14 -3.11 -1.41 7.99
N PRO A 15 -4.08 -2.25 8.37
CA PRO A 15 -4.41 -2.48 9.77
C PRO A 15 -3.28 -3.18 10.54
N LYS A 16 -2.28 -3.76 9.85
CA LYS A 16 -1.22 -4.57 10.46
C LYS A 16 -1.82 -5.59 11.44
N SER A 17 -1.20 -5.75 12.62
CA SER A 17 -1.70 -6.57 13.73
C SER A 17 -2.43 -5.74 14.80
N TYR A 18 -2.81 -4.49 14.50
CA TYR A 18 -3.64 -3.69 15.40
C TYR A 18 -5.09 -4.17 15.42
N LEU A 19 -5.59 -4.69 14.29
CA LEU A 19 -6.96 -5.15 14.14
C LEU A 19 -6.97 -6.61 13.65
N TYR A 20 -8.02 -7.32 14.00
CA TYR A 20 -8.28 -8.70 13.57
C TYR A 20 -9.78 -8.99 13.50
N GLY A 21 -10.15 -10.00 12.71
CA GLY A 21 -11.52 -10.48 12.63
C GLY A 21 -12.52 -9.42 12.13
N ASP A 22 -13.59 -9.17 12.89
CA ASP A 22 -14.67 -8.26 12.48
C ASP A 22 -14.19 -6.82 12.33
N GLU A 23 -13.24 -6.36 13.14
CA GLU A 23 -12.70 -5.00 13.03
C GLU A 23 -11.97 -4.75 11.70
N VAL A 24 -11.31 -5.77 11.14
CA VAL A 24 -10.69 -5.69 9.81
C VAL A 24 -11.75 -5.52 8.74
N LEU A 25 -12.84 -6.28 8.81
CA LEU A 25 -13.94 -6.17 7.86
C LEU A 25 -14.66 -4.82 7.95
N GLU A 26 -14.92 -4.33 9.17
CA GLU A 26 -15.54 -3.01 9.39
C GLU A 26 -14.67 -1.89 8.79
N LEU A 27 -13.36 -1.96 8.98
CA LEU A 27 -12.42 -0.99 8.39
C LEU A 27 -12.41 -1.09 6.85
N ALA A 28 -12.41 -2.30 6.30
CA ALA A 28 -12.46 -2.52 4.85
C ALA A 28 -13.75 -1.97 4.23
N LEU A 29 -14.89 -2.13 4.90
CA LEU A 29 -16.18 -1.57 4.47
C LEU A 29 -16.22 -0.03 4.57
N ALA A 30 -15.52 0.56 5.53
CA ALA A 30 -15.35 2.01 5.60
C ALA A 30 -14.49 2.51 4.42
N ALA A 31 -13.39 1.80 4.11
CA ALA A 31 -12.54 2.08 2.96
C ALA A 31 -13.31 1.96 1.63
N GLU A 32 -14.12 0.92 1.47
CA GLU A 32 -15.00 0.69 0.31
C GLU A 32 -15.91 1.90 0.05
N LYS A 33 -16.61 2.36 1.10
CA LYS A 33 -17.51 3.53 1.00
C LYS A 33 -16.76 4.81 0.64
N ALA A 34 -15.60 5.04 1.24
CA ALA A 34 -14.79 6.22 0.95
C ALA A 34 -14.22 6.18 -0.48
N SER A 35 -13.75 5.02 -0.95
CA SER A 35 -13.30 4.83 -2.34
C SER A 35 -14.40 5.18 -3.33
N GLU A 36 -15.60 4.64 -3.16
CA GLU A 36 -16.75 4.92 -4.01
C GLU A 36 -17.15 6.41 -3.96
N LYS A 37 -17.23 6.99 -2.74
CA LYS A 37 -17.65 8.38 -2.51
C LYS A 37 -16.73 9.40 -3.19
N TYR A 38 -15.43 9.20 -3.12
CA TYR A 38 -14.44 10.17 -3.58
C TYR A 38 -13.78 9.80 -4.92
N GLY A 39 -14.04 8.61 -5.43
CA GLY A 39 -13.41 8.11 -6.66
C GLY A 39 -11.89 7.98 -6.52
N VAL A 40 -11.40 7.63 -5.32
CA VAL A 40 -9.98 7.38 -5.02
C VAL A 40 -9.78 5.87 -4.89
N GLU A 41 -8.82 5.31 -5.60
CA GLU A 41 -8.48 3.90 -5.43
C GLU A 41 -7.84 3.66 -4.06
N ILE A 42 -8.13 2.54 -3.43
CA ILE A 42 -7.58 2.17 -2.13
C ILE A 42 -6.92 0.80 -2.23
N ILE A 43 -5.66 0.70 -1.81
CA ILE A 43 -5.02 -0.58 -1.47
C ILE A 43 -5.34 -0.86 0.01
N PHE A 44 -5.94 -2.00 0.27
CA PHE A 44 -6.16 -2.50 1.62
C PHE A 44 -5.22 -3.67 1.87
N THR A 45 -4.12 -3.43 2.62
CA THR A 45 -3.13 -4.45 2.98
C THR A 45 -3.68 -5.29 4.11
N CYS A 46 -4.35 -6.40 3.74
CA CYS A 46 -5.19 -7.22 4.60
C CYS A 46 -4.39 -8.32 5.32
N PRO A 47 -4.62 -8.59 6.61
CA PRO A 47 -4.13 -9.83 7.23
C PRO A 47 -4.51 -11.06 6.39
N VAL A 48 -3.56 -11.98 6.19
CA VAL A 48 -3.73 -13.12 5.26
C VAL A 48 -5.01 -13.93 5.53
N VAL A 49 -5.34 -14.11 6.82
CA VAL A 49 -6.51 -14.88 7.26
C VAL A 49 -7.85 -14.22 6.92
N ASP A 50 -7.87 -12.92 6.67
CA ASP A 50 -9.07 -12.15 6.39
C ASP A 50 -9.24 -11.79 4.89
N ILE A 51 -8.25 -12.09 4.03
CA ILE A 51 -8.26 -11.70 2.62
C ILE A 51 -9.56 -12.14 1.92
N ARG A 52 -9.90 -13.42 1.96
CA ARG A 52 -11.12 -13.95 1.31
C ARG A 52 -12.36 -13.23 1.80
N ARG A 53 -12.48 -13.04 3.12
CA ARG A 53 -13.61 -12.37 3.75
C ARG A 53 -13.78 -10.93 3.29
N VAL A 54 -12.67 -10.19 3.20
CA VAL A 54 -12.68 -8.81 2.73
C VAL A 54 -12.99 -8.73 1.24
N VAL A 55 -12.37 -9.60 0.43
CA VAL A 55 -12.64 -9.69 -1.03
C VAL A 55 -14.12 -9.96 -1.33
N ASP A 56 -14.74 -10.89 -0.59
CA ASP A 56 -16.14 -11.25 -0.81
C ASP A 56 -17.10 -10.10 -0.42
N ALA A 57 -16.67 -9.20 0.47
CA ALA A 57 -17.49 -8.10 0.98
C ALA A 57 -17.26 -6.75 0.27
N THR A 58 -16.23 -6.61 -0.57
CA THR A 58 -15.82 -5.33 -1.18
C THR A 58 -15.73 -5.42 -2.72
N LYS A 59 -15.84 -4.27 -3.41
CA LYS A 59 -15.83 -4.20 -4.89
C LYS A 59 -14.92 -3.09 -5.44
N HIS A 60 -14.66 -2.04 -4.67
CA HIS A 60 -13.96 -0.83 -5.12
C HIS A 60 -12.52 -0.73 -4.58
N ILE A 61 -12.17 -1.49 -3.53
CA ILE A 61 -10.81 -1.50 -2.97
C ILE A 61 -10.00 -2.68 -3.50
N HIS A 62 -8.68 -2.49 -3.66
CA HIS A 62 -7.73 -3.54 -4.03
C HIS A 62 -7.21 -4.23 -2.78
N VAL A 63 -7.48 -5.51 -2.62
CA VAL A 63 -7.04 -6.27 -1.45
C VAL A 63 -5.65 -6.85 -1.72
N PHE A 64 -4.67 -6.41 -0.92
CA PHE A 64 -3.29 -6.90 -0.99
C PHE A 64 -2.97 -7.79 0.21
N ALA A 65 -2.13 -8.79 0.00
CA ALA A 65 -1.52 -9.54 1.10
C ALA A 65 -0.37 -8.72 1.73
N PRO A 66 -0.07 -8.90 3.04
CA PRO A 66 1.00 -8.17 3.70
C PRO A 66 2.39 -8.76 3.40
N HIS A 67 2.46 -9.93 2.78
CA HIS A 67 3.67 -10.65 2.41
C HIS A 67 3.34 -11.84 1.50
N MET A 68 4.32 -12.32 0.73
CA MET A 68 4.33 -13.63 0.10
C MET A 68 5.76 -14.17 -0.01
N ASP A 69 5.89 -15.49 -0.22
CA ASP A 69 7.17 -16.16 -0.39
C ASP A 69 7.35 -16.63 -1.85
N PRO A 70 8.61 -16.67 -2.37
CA PRO A 70 8.90 -17.04 -3.77
C PRO A 70 8.92 -18.56 -3.99
N ILE A 71 7.99 -19.28 -3.37
CA ILE A 71 7.92 -20.74 -3.45
C ILE A 71 6.96 -21.21 -4.56
N PRO A 72 7.24 -22.33 -5.20
CA PRO A 72 6.29 -23.02 -6.08
C PRO A 72 5.26 -23.81 -5.27
N VAL A 73 4.17 -24.21 -5.93
CA VAL A 73 3.23 -25.19 -5.36
C VAL A 73 3.96 -26.47 -4.95
N GLY A 74 3.79 -26.88 -3.70
CA GLY A 74 4.40 -28.08 -3.16
C GLY A 74 4.81 -27.98 -1.69
N ARG A 75 6.07 -28.13 -1.39
CA ARG A 75 6.61 -28.11 -0.01
C ARG A 75 6.73 -26.66 0.49
N GLY A 76 6.23 -26.38 1.70
CA GLY A 76 6.25 -25.07 2.32
C GLY A 76 5.18 -24.99 3.41
N THR A 77 5.50 -25.37 4.65
CA THR A 77 4.49 -25.49 5.73
C THR A 77 4.09 -24.15 6.33
N ALA A 78 5.00 -23.18 6.40
CA ALA A 78 4.77 -21.88 7.02
C ALA A 78 4.81 -20.71 6.01
N ASP A 79 5.05 -21.02 4.74
CA ASP A 79 5.22 -20.02 3.70
C ASP A 79 3.86 -19.54 3.15
N THR A 80 3.84 -18.32 2.66
CA THR A 80 2.67 -17.72 2.01
C THR A 80 2.74 -17.94 0.50
N LEU A 81 2.00 -18.92 0.00
CA LEU A 81 1.98 -19.33 -1.40
C LEU A 81 1.22 -18.31 -2.28
N ALA A 82 1.83 -17.90 -3.38
CA ALA A 82 1.25 -16.93 -4.32
C ALA A 82 -0.10 -17.38 -4.90
N GLU A 83 -0.23 -18.64 -5.33
CA GLU A 83 -1.48 -19.20 -5.86
C GLU A 83 -2.60 -19.22 -4.81
N ALA A 84 -2.27 -19.40 -3.53
CA ALA A 84 -3.25 -19.36 -2.46
C ALA A 84 -3.79 -17.93 -2.26
N LEU A 85 -2.94 -16.91 -2.39
CA LEU A 85 -3.34 -15.50 -2.36
C LEU A 85 -4.28 -15.17 -3.54
N VAL A 86 -3.92 -15.58 -4.75
CA VAL A 86 -4.77 -15.42 -5.94
C VAL A 86 -6.10 -16.15 -5.77
N ALA A 87 -6.08 -17.38 -5.28
CA ALA A 87 -7.31 -18.15 -5.00
C ALA A 87 -8.18 -17.52 -3.91
N ALA A 88 -7.56 -16.81 -2.94
CA ALA A 88 -8.29 -16.01 -1.95
C ALA A 88 -8.85 -14.70 -2.53
N GLY A 89 -8.42 -14.29 -3.73
CA GLY A 89 -8.87 -13.09 -4.43
C GLY A 89 -8.00 -11.87 -4.18
N ALA A 90 -6.81 -12.04 -3.60
CA ALA A 90 -5.84 -10.94 -3.50
C ALA A 90 -5.43 -10.46 -4.91
N GLU A 91 -5.27 -9.16 -5.07
CA GLU A 91 -4.84 -8.52 -6.33
C GLU A 91 -3.34 -8.15 -6.32
N GLY A 92 -2.72 -8.18 -5.13
CA GLY A 92 -1.31 -7.86 -4.97
C GLY A 92 -0.78 -8.26 -3.61
N THR A 93 0.48 -7.91 -3.40
CA THR A 93 1.19 -8.14 -2.15
C THR A 93 2.10 -6.98 -1.79
N GLN A 94 2.20 -6.65 -0.51
CA GLN A 94 3.23 -5.80 0.04
C GLN A 94 4.49 -6.63 0.28
N LEU A 95 5.67 -6.07 0.04
CA LEU A 95 6.96 -6.75 0.21
C LEU A 95 7.98 -5.82 0.87
N ASN A 96 8.97 -6.41 1.51
CA ASN A 96 10.14 -5.72 2.07
C ASN A 96 9.81 -4.63 3.10
N HIS A 97 8.66 -4.72 3.80
CA HIS A 97 8.40 -3.81 4.91
C HIS A 97 9.44 -4.03 6.02
N VAL A 98 9.81 -2.97 6.75
CA VAL A 98 10.83 -3.03 7.83
C VAL A 98 10.52 -4.08 8.91
N GLU A 99 9.25 -4.41 9.13
CA GLU A 99 8.83 -5.49 10.04
C GLU A 99 8.99 -6.89 9.44
N LYS A 100 9.22 -7.01 8.12
CA LYS A 100 9.44 -8.25 7.37
C LYS A 100 10.41 -8.00 6.20
N PRO A 101 11.67 -7.63 6.47
CA PRO A 101 12.64 -7.30 5.44
C PRO A 101 13.06 -8.54 4.65
N LEU A 102 13.39 -8.32 3.39
CA LEU A 102 13.92 -9.33 2.46
C LEU A 102 15.31 -8.91 1.97
N ASP A 103 16.22 -9.85 1.79
CA ASP A 103 17.40 -9.57 0.99
C ASP A 103 17.03 -9.34 -0.48
N PHE A 104 17.90 -8.67 -1.22
CA PHE A 104 17.57 -8.22 -2.57
C PHE A 104 17.30 -9.37 -3.56
N ASP A 105 18.02 -10.50 -3.43
CA ASP A 105 17.85 -11.64 -4.34
C ASP A 105 16.51 -12.34 -4.05
N THR A 106 16.17 -12.53 -2.79
CA THR A 106 14.85 -13.02 -2.37
C THR A 106 13.75 -12.09 -2.80
N LEU A 107 13.92 -10.75 -2.66
CA LEU A 107 12.95 -9.76 -3.12
C LEU A 107 12.74 -9.83 -4.63
N ALA A 108 13.84 -9.93 -5.42
CA ALA A 108 13.76 -10.05 -6.87
C ALA A 108 13.01 -11.32 -7.30
N ALA A 109 13.33 -12.47 -6.66
CA ALA A 109 12.62 -13.72 -6.89
C ALA A 109 11.12 -13.62 -6.53
N THR A 110 10.80 -12.95 -5.41
CA THR A 110 9.41 -12.77 -4.96
C THR A 110 8.61 -11.88 -5.92
N ILE A 111 9.19 -10.77 -6.40
CA ILE A 111 8.56 -9.91 -7.41
C ILE A 111 8.33 -10.67 -8.72
N ALA A 112 9.32 -11.45 -9.18
CA ALA A 112 9.19 -12.28 -10.37
C ALA A 112 8.05 -13.30 -10.21
N ARG A 113 7.99 -13.95 -9.05
CA ARG A 113 6.95 -14.93 -8.72
C ARG A 113 5.55 -14.32 -8.64
N ALA A 114 5.42 -13.13 -8.05
CA ALA A 114 4.16 -12.37 -8.04
C ALA A 114 3.66 -12.08 -9.47
N LYS A 115 4.56 -11.63 -10.35
CA LYS A 115 4.26 -11.37 -11.77
C LYS A 115 3.79 -12.61 -12.52
N GLU A 116 4.40 -13.78 -12.27
CA GLU A 116 4.01 -15.05 -12.89
C GLU A 116 2.54 -15.42 -12.61
N VAL A 117 2.04 -15.11 -11.41
CA VAL A 117 0.65 -15.42 -11.01
C VAL A 117 -0.30 -14.22 -11.20
N GLY A 118 0.20 -13.09 -11.72
CA GLY A 118 -0.60 -11.91 -12.01
C GLY A 118 -0.90 -11.01 -10.80
N LEU A 119 -0.12 -11.11 -9.71
CA LEU A 119 -0.22 -10.22 -8.56
C LEU A 119 0.56 -8.92 -8.78
N MET A 120 -0.04 -7.79 -8.42
CA MET A 120 0.65 -6.51 -8.27
C MET A 120 1.61 -6.56 -7.08
N THR A 121 2.68 -5.74 -7.13
CA THR A 121 3.65 -5.66 -6.04
C THR A 121 3.79 -4.23 -5.54
N MET A 122 3.69 -4.05 -4.23
CA MET A 122 3.95 -2.81 -3.51
C MET A 122 5.16 -3.05 -2.59
N VAL A 123 6.28 -2.39 -2.86
CA VAL A 123 7.58 -2.73 -2.26
C VAL A 123 8.11 -1.57 -1.44
N CYS A 124 8.35 -1.80 -0.16
CA CYS A 124 8.87 -0.79 0.77
C CYS A 124 10.38 -0.58 0.59
N ALA A 125 10.80 0.66 0.71
CA ALA A 125 12.19 1.11 0.68
C ALA A 125 12.43 2.11 1.81
N ASP A 126 13.46 1.88 2.61
CA ASP A 126 13.85 2.69 3.76
C ASP A 126 14.75 3.87 3.38
N SER A 127 15.34 3.85 2.20
CA SER A 127 16.22 4.91 1.69
C SER A 127 16.01 5.17 0.20
N MET A 128 16.47 6.34 -0.27
CA MET A 128 16.45 6.69 -1.69
C MET A 128 17.31 5.74 -2.53
N ALA A 129 18.43 5.28 -2.00
CA ALA A 129 19.30 4.32 -2.69
C ALA A 129 18.60 2.96 -2.86
N GLU A 130 17.90 2.50 -1.83
CA GLU A 130 17.10 1.29 -1.87
C GLU A 130 15.90 1.45 -2.82
N ALA A 131 15.17 2.57 -2.75
CA ALA A 131 14.06 2.87 -3.65
C ALA A 131 14.50 2.83 -5.12
N SER A 132 15.61 3.47 -5.47
CA SER A 132 16.21 3.41 -6.81
C SER A 132 16.53 1.98 -7.24
N LYS A 133 17.18 1.20 -6.36
CA LYS A 133 17.55 -0.19 -6.64
C LYS A 133 16.32 -1.08 -6.82
N ILE A 134 15.32 -0.96 -5.96
CA ILE A 134 14.05 -1.71 -6.04
C ILE A 134 13.31 -1.38 -7.33
N THR A 135 13.31 -0.12 -7.76
CA THR A 135 12.64 0.32 -8.99
C THR A 135 13.15 -0.43 -10.21
N THR A 136 14.43 -0.85 -10.25
CA THR A 136 14.97 -1.65 -11.36
C THR A 136 14.28 -3.01 -11.52
N LEU A 137 13.64 -3.53 -10.47
CA LEU A 137 12.85 -4.77 -10.50
C LEU A 137 11.44 -4.56 -11.06
N LYS A 138 11.06 -3.29 -11.32
CA LYS A 138 9.77 -2.88 -11.88
C LYS A 138 8.58 -3.38 -11.07
N PRO A 139 8.49 -3.08 -9.76
CA PRO A 139 7.27 -3.32 -9.00
C PRO A 139 6.14 -2.42 -9.52
N THR A 140 4.90 -2.69 -9.12
CA THR A 140 3.77 -1.80 -9.42
C THR A 140 3.90 -0.47 -8.64
N VAL A 141 4.28 -0.56 -7.37
CA VAL A 141 4.43 0.59 -6.46
C VAL A 141 5.73 0.46 -5.69
N VAL A 142 6.47 1.55 -5.55
CA VAL A 142 7.52 1.71 -4.54
C VAL A 142 6.98 2.57 -3.40
N VAL A 143 7.09 2.07 -2.17
CA VAL A 143 6.79 2.81 -0.94
C VAL A 143 8.08 3.39 -0.41
N ALA A 144 8.23 4.72 -0.49
CA ALA A 144 9.36 5.43 0.12
C ALA A 144 8.98 5.83 1.55
N GLU A 145 9.52 5.15 2.53
CA GLU A 145 9.14 5.27 3.93
C GLU A 145 10.36 5.17 4.85
N PRO A 146 10.87 6.30 5.40
CA PRO A 146 11.95 6.26 6.39
C PRO A 146 11.50 5.53 7.65
N SER A 147 12.16 4.42 7.97
CA SER A 147 11.72 3.52 9.06
C SER A 147 11.70 4.21 10.43
N GLU A 148 12.59 5.19 10.66
CA GLU A 148 12.66 5.97 11.91
C GLU A 148 11.42 6.83 12.17
N LEU A 149 10.60 7.12 11.15
CA LEU A 149 9.37 7.90 11.29
C LEU A 149 8.11 7.04 11.44
N ILE A 150 8.22 5.73 11.20
CA ILE A 150 7.07 4.82 11.30
C ILE A 150 6.49 4.81 12.71
N GLY A 151 5.20 5.11 12.82
CA GLY A 151 4.48 5.09 14.10
C GLY A 151 4.76 6.26 15.04
N THR A 152 5.57 7.25 14.63
CA THR A 152 5.89 8.44 15.44
C THR A 152 4.80 9.51 15.40
N GLY A 153 3.95 9.51 14.36
CA GLY A 153 2.99 10.60 14.08
C GLY A 153 3.66 11.85 13.48
N VAL A 154 4.92 11.75 13.06
CA VAL A 154 5.64 12.81 12.36
C VAL A 154 5.75 12.42 10.89
N SER A 155 5.06 13.14 10.01
CA SER A 155 5.10 12.90 8.56
C SER A 155 6.36 13.47 7.92
N VAL A 156 6.74 12.90 6.77
CA VAL A 156 7.87 13.40 5.97
C VAL A 156 7.56 14.78 5.38
N GLY A 157 8.60 15.62 5.25
CA GLY A 157 8.45 16.93 4.63
C GLY A 157 8.31 16.89 3.10
N PRO A 158 7.85 18.01 2.48
CA PRO A 158 7.61 18.08 1.04
C PRO A 158 8.88 17.86 0.19
N GLU A 159 10.03 18.21 0.69
CA GLU A 159 11.32 17.97 0.01
C GLU A 159 11.62 16.47 -0.12
N TYR A 160 11.32 15.69 0.93
CA TYR A 160 11.49 14.24 0.89
C TYR A 160 10.52 13.61 -0.12
N VAL A 161 9.25 14.05 -0.12
CA VAL A 161 8.23 13.57 -1.07
C VAL A 161 8.67 13.81 -2.52
N ALA A 162 9.12 15.03 -2.83
CA ALA A 162 9.60 15.38 -4.16
C ALA A 162 10.85 14.58 -4.56
N ALA A 163 11.79 14.40 -3.63
CA ALA A 163 13.01 13.62 -3.86
C ALA A 163 12.69 12.14 -4.12
N ALA A 164 11.79 11.55 -3.34
CA ALA A 164 11.36 10.16 -3.52
C ALA A 164 10.69 9.96 -4.89
N PHE A 165 9.78 10.87 -5.27
CA PHE A 165 9.13 10.84 -6.57
C PHE A 165 10.15 10.89 -7.71
N GLN A 166 11.08 11.86 -7.70
CA GLN A 166 12.11 11.99 -8.71
C GLN A 166 13.06 10.78 -8.74
N CYS A 167 13.42 10.25 -7.57
CA CYS A 167 14.28 9.08 -7.46
C CYS A 167 13.71 7.88 -8.22
N VAL A 168 12.45 7.54 -7.98
CA VAL A 168 11.78 6.42 -8.64
C VAL A 168 11.54 6.71 -10.12
N LYS A 169 10.97 7.87 -10.44
CA LYS A 169 10.60 8.23 -11.82
C LYS A 169 11.82 8.40 -12.75
N SER A 170 13.00 8.70 -12.21
CA SER A 170 14.24 8.73 -13.00
C SER A 170 14.70 7.34 -13.44
N VAL A 171 14.29 6.27 -12.74
CA VAL A 171 14.63 4.89 -13.09
C VAL A 171 13.55 4.26 -13.96
N ASP A 172 12.26 4.43 -13.58
CA ASP A 172 11.13 3.91 -14.35
C ASP A 172 9.89 4.82 -14.15
N GLN A 173 9.38 5.40 -15.25
CA GLN A 173 8.25 6.33 -15.23
C GLN A 173 6.92 5.64 -14.92
N ASP A 174 6.80 4.34 -15.18
CA ASP A 174 5.57 3.57 -15.00
C ASP A 174 5.36 3.10 -13.55
N VAL A 175 6.44 3.05 -12.75
CA VAL A 175 6.36 2.66 -11.34
C VAL A 175 5.73 3.77 -10.51
N LEU A 176 4.67 3.45 -9.78
CA LEU A 176 3.97 4.41 -8.90
C LEU A 176 4.75 4.64 -7.61
N VAL A 177 4.62 5.85 -7.05
CA VAL A 177 5.33 6.27 -5.84
C VAL A 177 4.33 6.54 -4.71
N LEU A 178 4.37 5.73 -3.68
CA LEU A 178 3.69 5.97 -2.42
C LEU A 178 4.70 6.50 -1.41
N THR A 179 4.45 7.67 -0.84
CA THR A 179 5.26 8.20 0.25
C THR A 179 4.47 8.11 1.54
N ALA A 180 5.01 7.41 2.52
CA ALA A 180 4.38 7.18 3.82
C ALA A 180 5.34 7.54 4.96
N ALA A 181 5.03 7.12 6.13
CA ALA A 181 5.55 7.37 7.46
C ALA A 181 4.85 8.54 8.18
N GLY A 182 4.39 8.25 9.39
CA GLY A 182 3.84 9.23 10.31
C GLY A 182 2.49 9.84 9.94
N ILE A 183 1.86 9.42 8.85
CA ILE A 183 0.55 9.93 8.42
C ILE A 183 -0.52 9.60 9.45
N SER A 184 -1.13 10.63 10.05
CA SER A 184 -2.04 10.50 11.19
C SER A 184 -3.39 11.20 11.04
N ASN A 185 -3.56 12.07 10.04
CA ASN A 185 -4.78 12.84 9.80
C ASN A 185 -4.89 13.29 8.34
N GLY A 186 -5.99 13.95 7.98
CA GLY A 186 -6.23 14.45 6.62
C GLY A 186 -5.28 15.55 6.16
N GLU A 187 -4.73 16.34 7.08
CA GLU A 187 -3.76 17.40 6.75
C GLU A 187 -2.42 16.79 6.29
N ASP A 188 -1.92 15.75 6.97
CA ASP A 188 -0.73 15.02 6.55
C ASP A 188 -0.91 14.43 5.15
N VAL A 189 -2.09 13.83 4.90
CA VAL A 189 -2.45 13.29 3.58
C VAL A 189 -2.45 14.36 2.51
N TYR A 190 -3.12 15.49 2.77
CA TYR A 190 -3.17 16.61 1.84
C TYR A 190 -1.76 17.13 1.49
N ASN A 191 -0.92 17.34 2.51
CA ASN A 191 0.43 17.86 2.34
C ASN A 191 1.31 16.90 1.52
N THR A 192 1.18 15.59 1.72
CA THR A 192 1.94 14.58 0.96
C THR A 192 1.52 14.53 -0.51
N ILE A 193 0.23 14.55 -0.80
CA ILE A 193 -0.27 14.50 -2.18
C ILE A 193 0.02 15.81 -2.94
N ILE A 194 -0.16 16.96 -2.29
CA ILE A 194 0.14 18.26 -2.94
C ILE A 194 1.64 18.45 -3.20
N ALA A 195 2.52 17.83 -2.40
CA ALA A 195 3.96 17.83 -2.58
C ALA A 195 4.45 16.97 -3.75
N GLY A 196 3.58 16.15 -4.36
CA GLY A 196 3.91 15.45 -5.61
C GLY A 196 3.79 13.93 -5.58
N ALA A 197 3.50 13.28 -4.46
CA ALA A 197 3.32 11.83 -4.41
C ALA A 197 2.15 11.37 -5.29
N ASP A 198 2.27 10.17 -5.88
CA ASP A 198 1.16 9.48 -6.55
C ASP A 198 0.13 8.98 -5.52
N ALA A 199 0.62 8.65 -4.31
CA ALA A 199 -0.16 8.10 -3.22
C ALA A 199 0.49 8.37 -1.86
N THR A 200 -0.30 8.16 -0.81
CA THR A 200 0.17 8.02 0.57
C THR A 200 -0.63 6.94 1.27
N GLY A 201 -0.33 6.66 2.54
CA GLY A 201 -1.01 5.61 3.28
C GLY A 201 -0.95 5.82 4.79
N SER A 202 -1.78 5.11 5.52
CA SER A 202 -1.77 5.13 6.98
C SER A 202 -2.07 3.77 7.57
N SER A 203 -1.34 3.44 8.63
CA SER A 203 -1.55 2.25 9.44
C SER A 203 -2.09 2.65 10.82
N SER A 204 -1.21 3.06 11.73
CA SER A 204 -1.58 3.40 13.11
C SER A 204 -2.52 4.61 13.20
N GLY A 205 -2.41 5.59 12.30
CA GLY A 205 -3.30 6.76 12.25
C GLY A 205 -4.77 6.37 12.06
N VAL A 206 -5.03 5.37 11.23
CA VAL A 206 -6.38 4.82 11.03
C VAL A 206 -6.72 3.78 12.09
N ALA A 207 -5.85 2.79 12.32
CA ALA A 207 -6.16 1.65 13.20
C ALA A 207 -6.42 2.06 14.66
N LYS A 208 -5.76 3.12 15.14
CA LYS A 208 -5.89 3.63 16.51
C LYS A 208 -6.89 4.80 16.65
N ALA A 209 -7.50 5.26 15.55
CA ALA A 209 -8.48 6.33 15.60
C ALA A 209 -9.71 5.94 16.44
N ALA A 210 -10.25 6.90 17.21
CA ALA A 210 -11.44 6.69 18.02
C ALA A 210 -12.67 6.36 17.16
N ASP A 211 -12.77 7.00 15.98
CA ASP A 211 -13.72 6.68 14.92
C ASP A 211 -12.92 6.42 13.63
N ARG A 212 -12.69 5.13 13.35
CA ARG A 212 -11.90 4.70 12.19
C ARG A 212 -12.58 5.06 10.87
N ALA A 213 -13.91 4.98 10.82
CA ALA A 213 -14.67 5.28 9.61
C ALA A 213 -14.61 6.78 9.27
N ALA A 214 -14.74 7.65 10.27
CA ALA A 214 -14.58 9.09 10.10
C ALA A 214 -13.14 9.46 9.68
N MET A 215 -12.12 8.82 10.26
CA MET A 215 -10.72 9.04 9.90
C MET A 215 -10.44 8.62 8.45
N VAL A 216 -10.96 7.47 8.01
CA VAL A 216 -10.84 7.03 6.61
C VAL A 216 -11.52 8.04 5.69
N ASP A 217 -12.75 8.48 5.98
CA ASP A 217 -13.48 9.47 5.16
C ASP A 217 -12.70 10.79 5.04
N GLU A 218 -12.13 11.29 6.14
CA GLU A 218 -11.29 12.48 6.19
C GLU A 218 -10.05 12.35 5.30
N MET A 219 -9.29 11.25 5.48
CA MET A 219 -8.05 11.03 4.75
C MET A 219 -8.29 10.88 3.23
N ILE A 220 -9.32 10.14 2.83
CA ILE A 220 -9.62 9.93 1.41
C ILE A 220 -10.18 11.20 0.75
N ALA A 221 -10.97 12.01 1.49
CA ALA A 221 -11.37 13.34 1.04
C ALA A 221 -10.15 14.25 0.79
N ALA A 222 -9.16 14.19 1.69
CA ALA A 222 -7.92 14.96 1.56
C ALA A 222 -7.09 14.55 0.32
N VAL A 223 -7.00 13.24 0.02
CA VAL A 223 -6.37 12.75 -1.22
C VAL A 223 -7.03 13.39 -2.44
N ARG A 224 -8.35 13.31 -2.55
CA ARG A 224 -9.09 13.83 -3.70
C ARG A 224 -8.94 15.34 -3.82
N LYS A 225 -9.02 16.06 -2.70
CA LYS A 225 -8.85 17.51 -2.67
C LYS A 225 -7.48 17.92 -3.17
N ALA A 226 -6.41 17.40 -2.59
CA ALA A 226 -5.03 17.73 -2.96
C ALA A 226 -4.73 17.36 -4.42
N TRP A 227 -5.19 16.19 -4.88
CA TRP A 227 -5.01 15.77 -6.27
C TRP A 227 -5.67 16.72 -7.26
N ASN A 228 -6.91 17.12 -7.01
CA ASN A 228 -7.63 18.06 -7.87
C ASN A 228 -6.98 19.45 -7.87
N GLU A 229 -6.41 19.88 -6.75
CA GLU A 229 -5.71 21.18 -6.67
C GLU A 229 -4.38 21.15 -7.42
N ARG A 230 -3.64 20.05 -7.35
CA ARG A 230 -2.37 19.87 -8.06
C ARG A 230 -2.52 19.79 -9.59
N HIS A 231 -3.69 19.39 -10.09
CA HIS A 231 -3.93 19.16 -11.53
C HIS A 231 -4.89 20.19 -12.15
N LYS A 232 -5.09 21.35 -11.50
CA LYS A 232 -5.76 22.52 -12.08
C LYS A 232 -4.82 23.32 -12.95
#